data_80951981f43efb080404b18efc73f719
#
_entry.id   80951981f43efb080404b18efc73f719
#
_cell.length_a   1.000
_cell.length_b   1.000
_cell.length_c   1.000
_cell.angle_alpha   90.00
_cell.angle_beta   90.00
_cell.angle_gamma   90.00
#
_symmetry.space_group_name_H-M   'P 1'
#
loop_
_entity.id
_entity.type
_entity.pdbx_description
1 polymer ?
#
loop_
_entity_poly.entity_id
_entity_poly.type
_entity_poly.pdbx_seq_one_letter_code
_entity_poly.pdbx_strand_id
1 'polypeptide(L)'
;DDVVFTEEELNASMEKHPAERYSKAGHLFNLHSWAPLYYSPDRLMENSTLDAQFGATLISQNLLGTTEASLGYGYTLDGHSTVRGRFAYYGWAPKIEVTALWSDHPHQTINTASSPFYTSYYKGNSFDLSVRAYLPLLLSSGYRIRSLVPTLQFNLDNTEIITPEGQSNRASLVLASVQYNKYVRKARLDLQPRWGYTLRASTVSNPFSKLFATAWSVYGRVYTPGLFLHHGL
;
A
#
# COMPACT_ATOMS: atom_id res chain seq x y z
N ASP A 1 49.85 5.84 4.37
CA ASP A 1 50.08 6.90 3.34
C ASP A 1 48.85 7.82 3.40
N ASP A 2 49.04 8.96 4.10
CA ASP A 2 48.03 9.99 4.12
C ASP A 2 48.01 10.71 2.76
N VAL A 3 46.91 10.62 2.08
CA VAL A 3 46.69 11.35 0.81
C VAL A 3 46.52 12.83 1.15
N VAL A 4 47.59 13.62 0.98
CA VAL A 4 47.54 15.06 1.14
C VAL A 4 47.13 15.69 -0.18
N PHE A 5 45.91 16.19 -0.25
CA PHE A 5 45.43 16.94 -1.44
C PHE A 5 46.05 18.34 -1.44
N THR A 6 46.50 18.78 -2.58
CA THR A 6 46.97 20.17 -2.76
C THR A 6 45.76 21.13 -2.78
N GLU A 7 45.97 22.40 -2.40
CA GLU A 7 44.92 23.43 -2.46
C GLU A 7 44.31 23.59 -3.88
N GLU A 8 45.14 23.37 -4.93
CA GLU A 8 44.68 23.39 -6.33
C GLU A 8 43.77 22.24 -6.64
N GLU A 9 44.04 21.02 -6.16
CA GLU A 9 43.15 19.85 -6.34
C GLU A 9 41.85 20.00 -5.55
N LEU A 10 41.90 20.58 -4.35
CA LEU A 10 40.71 20.93 -3.57
C LEU A 10 39.86 22.00 -4.26
N ASN A 11 40.48 23.03 -4.82
CA ASN A 11 39.78 24.10 -5.54
C ASN A 11 39.25 23.64 -6.91
N ALA A 12 39.96 22.74 -7.60
CA ALA A 12 39.48 22.13 -8.84
C ALA A 12 38.29 21.18 -8.60
N SER A 13 38.25 20.50 -7.45
CA SER A 13 37.08 19.68 -7.07
C SER A 13 35.87 20.49 -6.61
N MET A 14 36.08 21.77 -6.28
CA MET A 14 35.04 22.73 -5.92
C MET A 14 34.54 23.54 -7.13
N GLU A 15 34.54 22.98 -8.32
CA GLU A 15 33.85 23.62 -9.44
C GLU A 15 32.43 23.96 -8.99
N LYS A 16 32.15 25.28 -8.91
CA LYS A 16 30.84 25.75 -8.45
C LYS A 16 29.81 25.41 -9.52
N HIS A 17 29.20 24.25 -9.41
CA HIS A 17 28.03 23.95 -10.19
C HIS A 17 26.92 24.94 -9.80
N PRO A 18 26.40 25.76 -10.72
CA PRO A 18 25.34 26.70 -10.41
C PRO A 18 24.14 25.88 -9.89
N ALA A 19 23.67 26.24 -8.70
CA ALA A 19 22.51 25.58 -8.13
C ALA A 19 21.27 25.92 -8.96
N GLU A 20 20.80 24.98 -9.75
CA GLU A 20 19.55 25.14 -10.51
C GLU A 20 18.35 24.82 -9.61
N ARG A 21 17.26 25.56 -9.85
CA ARG A 21 16.02 25.33 -9.09
C ARG A 21 15.40 23.99 -9.51
N TYR A 22 15.38 23.03 -8.61
CA TYR A 22 14.78 21.74 -8.84
C TYR A 22 13.26 21.84 -9.06
N SER A 23 12.78 21.44 -10.24
CA SER A 23 11.36 21.38 -10.54
C SER A 23 10.75 20.07 -10.02
N LYS A 24 10.01 20.13 -8.91
CA LYS A 24 9.36 18.95 -8.34
C LYS A 24 8.37 18.30 -9.31
N ALA A 25 7.63 19.10 -10.08
CA ALA A 25 6.64 18.60 -11.03
C ALA A 25 7.30 17.95 -12.26
N GLY A 26 8.39 18.53 -12.77
CA GLY A 26 9.11 17.96 -13.91
C GLY A 26 9.85 16.66 -13.60
N HIS A 27 10.11 16.37 -12.32
CA HIS A 27 10.85 15.20 -11.89
C HIS A 27 10.00 14.24 -11.02
N LEU A 28 8.67 14.25 -11.20
CA LEU A 28 7.77 13.32 -10.52
C LEU A 28 8.02 11.87 -10.93
N PHE A 29 8.34 11.64 -12.19
CA PHE A 29 8.60 10.33 -12.75
C PHE A 29 10.05 10.24 -13.20
N ASN A 30 10.72 9.20 -12.77
CA ASN A 30 12.03 8.78 -13.26
C ASN A 30 12.00 7.27 -13.47
N LEU A 31 11.76 6.85 -14.70
CA LEU A 31 11.72 5.44 -15.06
C LEU A 31 13.15 4.87 -14.97
N HIS A 32 13.44 4.09 -13.95
CA HIS A 32 14.78 3.59 -13.68
C HIS A 32 14.90 2.07 -13.77
N SER A 33 13.76 1.34 -13.75
CA SER A 33 13.78 -0.13 -13.71
C SER A 33 12.59 -0.72 -14.45
N TRP A 34 12.80 -1.89 -15.00
CA TRP A 34 11.74 -2.72 -15.54
C TRP A 34 12.04 -4.20 -15.27
N ALA A 35 11.01 -5.02 -15.23
CA ALA A 35 11.13 -6.47 -15.11
C ALA A 35 10.30 -7.13 -16.21
N PRO A 36 10.81 -8.22 -16.85
CA PRO A 36 10.09 -8.97 -17.88
C PRO A 36 9.05 -9.94 -17.28
N LEU A 37 8.48 -9.57 -16.15
CA LEU A 37 7.45 -10.29 -15.40
C LEU A 37 6.46 -9.28 -14.84
N TYR A 38 5.19 -9.64 -14.82
CA TYR A 38 4.22 -8.91 -14.03
C TYR A 38 4.30 -9.39 -12.58
N TYR A 39 4.49 -8.46 -11.67
CA TYR A 39 4.38 -8.69 -10.23
C TYR A 39 3.86 -7.43 -9.53
N SER A 40 3.30 -7.62 -8.36
CA SER A 40 2.80 -6.54 -7.52
C SER A 40 3.77 -6.33 -6.35
N PRO A 41 4.63 -5.28 -6.37
CA PRO A 41 5.64 -5.06 -5.33
C PRO A 41 5.05 -4.93 -3.92
N ASP A 42 3.87 -4.32 -3.81
CA ASP A 42 3.14 -4.14 -2.57
C ASP A 42 2.58 -5.47 -2.01
N ARG A 43 2.05 -6.35 -2.87
CA ARG A 43 1.59 -7.68 -2.45
C ARG A 43 2.72 -8.60 -2.00
N LEU A 44 3.89 -8.48 -2.60
CA LEU A 44 5.09 -9.18 -2.15
C LEU A 44 5.45 -8.84 -0.70
N MET A 45 5.30 -7.57 -0.31
CA MET A 45 5.59 -7.11 1.04
C MET A 45 4.51 -7.54 2.06
N GLU A 46 3.27 -7.70 1.63
CA GLU A 46 2.16 -8.06 2.51
C GLU A 46 2.00 -9.58 2.72
N ASN A 47 2.14 -10.38 1.67
CA ASN A 47 1.71 -11.78 1.67
C ASN A 47 2.83 -12.81 1.52
N SER A 48 4.08 -12.42 1.31
CA SER A 48 5.23 -13.32 1.11
C SER A 48 5.08 -14.32 -0.06
N THR A 49 4.04 -14.22 -0.87
CA THR A 49 3.79 -15.07 -2.03
C THR A 49 4.09 -14.29 -3.31
N LEU A 50 4.96 -14.83 -4.13
CA LEU A 50 5.27 -14.29 -5.44
C LEU A 50 4.13 -14.67 -6.41
N ASP A 51 3.22 -13.75 -6.65
CA ASP A 51 2.23 -13.87 -7.73
C ASP A 51 2.82 -13.25 -9.01
N ALA A 52 3.76 -13.99 -9.61
CA ALA A 52 4.42 -13.59 -10.84
C ALA A 52 3.69 -14.20 -12.05
N GLN A 53 3.34 -13.34 -13.01
CA GLN A 53 2.69 -13.73 -14.27
C GLN A 53 3.58 -13.33 -15.45
N PHE A 54 3.33 -13.91 -16.61
CA PHE A 54 3.97 -13.43 -17.84
C PHE A 54 3.57 -11.98 -18.10
N GLY A 55 4.55 -11.15 -18.44
CA GLY A 55 4.24 -9.73 -18.67
C GLY A 55 5.43 -8.82 -18.47
N ALA A 56 5.14 -7.58 -18.09
CA ALA A 56 6.18 -6.60 -17.79
C ALA A 56 5.73 -5.68 -16.67
N THR A 57 6.68 -5.23 -15.87
CA THR A 57 6.48 -4.22 -14.84
C THR A 57 7.50 -3.10 -15.01
N LEU A 58 7.02 -1.87 -15.09
CA LEU A 58 7.81 -0.65 -15.10
C LEU A 58 7.79 -0.03 -13.70
N ILE A 59 8.93 0.44 -13.23
CA ILE A 59 9.09 1.05 -11.91
C ILE A 59 9.74 2.42 -12.08
N SER A 60 9.17 3.39 -11.41
CA SER A 60 9.63 4.77 -11.38
C SER A 60 9.70 5.25 -9.94
N GLN A 61 10.83 5.85 -9.59
CA GLN A 61 11.03 6.52 -8.31
C GLN A 61 11.76 7.83 -8.57
N ASN A 62 11.29 8.93 -8.01
CA ASN A 62 11.98 10.19 -8.18
C ASN A 62 13.26 10.26 -7.30
N LEU A 63 14.18 11.15 -7.66
CA LEU A 63 15.47 11.30 -6.96
C LEU A 63 15.32 11.66 -5.49
N LEU A 64 14.25 12.32 -5.10
CA LEU A 64 13.98 12.71 -3.71
C LEU A 64 13.31 11.60 -2.90
N GLY A 65 12.94 10.45 -3.49
CA GLY A 65 12.19 9.39 -2.83
C GLY A 65 10.80 9.80 -2.36
N THR A 66 10.25 10.90 -2.91
CA THR A 66 8.92 11.40 -2.54
C THR A 66 7.81 10.87 -3.43
N THR A 67 8.16 10.27 -4.57
CA THR A 67 7.21 9.70 -5.52
C THR A 67 7.66 8.32 -5.94
N GLU A 68 6.76 7.37 -5.87
CA GLU A 68 6.91 6.04 -6.44
C GLU A 68 5.75 5.76 -7.38
N ALA A 69 6.04 5.16 -8.53
CA ALA A 69 5.03 4.71 -9.46
C ALA A 69 5.42 3.35 -10.04
N SER A 70 4.43 2.53 -10.31
CA SER A 70 4.62 1.30 -11.07
C SER A 70 3.47 1.10 -12.04
N LEU A 71 3.80 0.55 -13.21
CA LEU A 71 2.82 0.15 -14.22
C LEU A 71 3.15 -1.28 -14.64
N GLY A 72 2.22 -2.18 -14.44
CA GLY A 72 2.38 -3.59 -14.77
C GLY A 72 1.33 -4.04 -15.78
N TYR A 73 1.76 -4.89 -16.70
CA TYR A 73 0.90 -5.67 -17.58
C TYR A 73 1.19 -7.13 -17.35
N GLY A 74 0.16 -7.92 -17.08
CA GLY A 74 0.25 -9.37 -16.86
C GLY A 74 -0.68 -10.12 -17.79
N TYR A 75 -0.25 -11.32 -18.17
CA TYR A 75 -1.05 -12.26 -18.94
C TYR A 75 -1.02 -13.62 -18.24
N THR A 76 -2.21 -14.15 -17.97
CA THR A 76 -2.37 -15.45 -17.30
C THR A 76 -2.41 -16.59 -18.31
N LEU A 77 -2.12 -17.80 -17.86
CA LEU A 77 -2.18 -19.01 -18.69
C LEU A 77 -3.62 -19.29 -19.17
N ASP A 78 -4.63 -18.79 -18.47
CA ASP A 78 -6.04 -18.91 -18.85
C ASP A 78 -6.46 -17.91 -19.93
N GLY A 79 -5.51 -17.12 -20.45
CA GLY A 79 -5.74 -16.22 -21.57
C GLY A 79 -6.25 -14.83 -21.16
N HIS A 80 -6.14 -14.45 -19.88
CA HIS A 80 -6.61 -13.15 -19.38
C HIS A 80 -5.47 -12.14 -19.21
N SER A 81 -5.78 -10.91 -19.55
CA SER A 81 -4.88 -9.76 -19.39
C SER A 81 -5.21 -8.94 -18.15
N THR A 82 -4.18 -8.46 -17.47
CA THR A 82 -4.31 -7.56 -16.32
C THR A 82 -3.39 -6.37 -16.49
N VAL A 83 -3.90 -5.17 -16.25
CA VAL A 83 -3.13 -3.93 -16.17
C VAL A 83 -3.27 -3.36 -14.78
N ARG A 84 -2.14 -3.03 -14.14
CA ARG A 84 -2.12 -2.42 -12.82
C ARG A 84 -1.26 -1.18 -12.83
N GLY A 85 -1.81 -0.08 -12.36
CA GLY A 85 -1.09 1.14 -12.08
C GLY A 85 -1.07 1.41 -10.58
N ARG A 86 0.07 1.80 -10.02
CA ARG A 86 0.21 2.32 -8.66
C ARG A 86 0.98 3.62 -8.70
N PHE A 87 0.50 4.59 -7.96
CA PHE A 87 1.15 5.88 -7.73
C PHE A 87 1.12 6.19 -6.25
N ALA A 88 2.26 6.52 -5.67
CA ALA A 88 2.38 6.92 -4.28
C ALA A 88 3.14 8.23 -4.17
N TYR A 89 2.60 9.16 -3.39
CA TYR A 89 3.23 10.44 -3.11
C TYR A 89 3.43 10.61 -1.61
N TYR A 90 4.70 10.73 -1.21
CA TYR A 90 5.15 10.80 0.19
C TYR A 90 5.64 12.19 0.59
N GLY A 91 5.65 13.15 -0.36
CA GLY A 91 6.13 14.52 -0.12
C GLY A 91 5.17 15.40 0.67
N TRP A 92 3.94 14.93 0.93
CA TRP A 92 2.95 15.62 1.76
C TRP A 92 2.70 14.89 3.08
N ALA A 93 2.02 15.60 3.96
CA ALA A 93 1.36 15.07 5.13
C ALA A 93 -0.14 15.42 5.03
N PRO A 94 -1.03 14.46 4.74
CA PRO A 94 -0.87 13.00 4.67
C PRO A 94 -0.13 12.49 3.41
N LYS A 95 0.37 11.27 3.48
CA LYS A 95 0.87 10.50 2.35
C LYS A 95 -0.31 9.94 1.56
N ILE A 96 -0.20 9.91 0.23
CA ILE A 96 -1.29 9.50 -0.66
C ILE A 96 -0.81 8.36 -1.55
N GLU A 97 -1.63 7.33 -1.68
CA GLU A 97 -1.41 6.21 -2.58
C GLU A 97 -2.67 5.96 -3.41
N VAL A 98 -2.49 5.74 -4.69
CA VAL A 98 -3.55 5.40 -5.64
C VAL A 98 -3.14 4.12 -6.35
N THR A 99 -4.01 3.13 -6.36
CA THR A 99 -3.83 1.90 -7.12
C THR A 99 -5.06 1.68 -7.99
N ALA A 100 -4.84 1.44 -9.27
CA ALA A 100 -5.88 1.05 -10.20
C ALA A 100 -5.51 -0.29 -10.84
N LEU A 101 -6.46 -1.19 -10.92
CA LEU A 101 -6.33 -2.49 -11.58
C LEU A 101 -7.47 -2.66 -12.55
N TRP A 102 -7.16 -3.07 -13.74
CA TRP A 102 -8.11 -3.50 -14.74
C TRP A 102 -7.72 -4.88 -15.28
N SER A 103 -8.70 -5.73 -15.49
CA SER A 103 -8.49 -7.04 -16.09
C SER A 103 -9.67 -7.41 -16.95
N ASP A 104 -9.41 -8.12 -18.05
CA ASP A 104 -10.45 -8.77 -18.84
C ASP A 104 -11.01 -10.03 -18.16
N HIS A 105 -10.46 -10.38 -16.99
CA HIS A 105 -11.04 -11.38 -16.12
C HIS A 105 -12.42 -10.93 -15.63
N PRO A 106 -13.45 -11.79 -15.71
CA PRO A 106 -14.79 -11.38 -15.35
C PRO A 106 -14.93 -11.05 -13.87
N HIS A 107 -15.69 -10.01 -13.55
CA HIS A 107 -16.02 -9.65 -12.18
C HIS A 107 -17.16 -10.50 -11.62
N GLN A 108 -17.19 -10.63 -10.30
CA GLN A 108 -18.23 -11.38 -9.60
C GLN A 108 -19.51 -10.54 -9.51
N THR A 109 -20.64 -11.16 -9.85
CA THR A 109 -21.98 -10.64 -9.57
C THR A 109 -22.66 -11.57 -8.57
N ILE A 110 -23.10 -11.02 -7.44
CA ILE A 110 -23.79 -11.75 -6.38
C ILE A 110 -25.27 -11.41 -6.47
N ASN A 111 -26.11 -12.41 -6.75
CA ASN A 111 -27.56 -12.23 -6.79
C ASN A 111 -28.17 -12.76 -5.49
N THR A 112 -28.71 -11.86 -4.67
CA THR A 112 -29.37 -12.17 -3.42
C THR A 112 -30.91 -12.28 -3.55
N ALA A 113 -31.44 -12.10 -4.75
CA ALA A 113 -32.88 -12.18 -5.00
C ALA A 113 -33.44 -13.61 -4.89
N SER A 114 -32.61 -14.63 -5.06
CA SER A 114 -33.02 -16.03 -4.92
C SER A 114 -32.83 -16.51 -3.47
N SER A 115 -33.83 -16.26 -2.62
CA SER A 115 -33.88 -16.82 -1.27
C SER A 115 -34.25 -18.32 -1.30
N PRO A 116 -33.64 -19.21 -0.48
CA PRO A 116 -32.72 -18.94 0.62
C PRO A 116 -31.23 -18.94 0.23
N PHE A 117 -30.91 -19.10 -1.04
CA PHE A 117 -29.54 -19.21 -1.53
C PHE A 117 -29.22 -18.05 -2.46
N TYR A 118 -28.10 -17.38 -2.22
CA TYR A 118 -27.55 -16.45 -3.18
C TYR A 118 -26.84 -17.23 -4.30
N THR A 119 -26.99 -16.76 -5.53
CA THR A 119 -26.24 -17.26 -6.67
C THR A 119 -25.15 -16.26 -7.04
N SER A 120 -23.99 -16.76 -7.41
CA SER A 120 -22.92 -15.92 -7.94
C SER A 120 -22.57 -16.35 -9.35
N TYR A 121 -22.33 -15.40 -10.21
CA TYR A 121 -21.84 -15.63 -11.57
C TYR A 121 -20.82 -14.55 -11.95
N TYR A 122 -20.04 -14.82 -12.97
CA TYR A 122 -18.99 -13.94 -13.45
C TYR A 122 -19.37 -13.35 -14.79
N LYS A 123 -19.17 -12.05 -14.97
CA LYS A 123 -19.44 -11.36 -16.25
C LYS A 123 -18.48 -10.19 -16.46
N GLY A 124 -18.29 -9.83 -17.74
CA GLY A 124 -17.57 -8.63 -18.14
C GLY A 124 -16.13 -8.59 -17.66
N ASN A 125 -15.60 -7.40 -17.47
CA ASN A 125 -14.22 -7.12 -17.03
C ASN A 125 -14.18 -6.76 -15.56
N SER A 126 -13.08 -7.00 -14.88
CA SER A 126 -12.88 -6.55 -13.51
C SER A 126 -12.16 -5.20 -13.47
N PHE A 127 -12.55 -4.37 -12.52
CA PHE A 127 -11.94 -3.07 -12.25
C PHE A 127 -11.89 -2.83 -10.75
N ASP A 128 -10.74 -2.41 -10.26
CA ASP A 128 -10.51 -2.05 -8.87
C ASP A 128 -9.76 -0.73 -8.81
N LEU A 129 -10.22 0.20 -7.98
CA LEU A 129 -9.57 1.47 -7.69
C LEU A 129 -9.49 1.65 -6.19
N SER A 130 -8.28 1.80 -5.67
CA SER A 130 -8.03 2.09 -4.27
C SER A 130 -7.30 3.42 -4.14
N VAL A 131 -7.84 4.32 -3.33
CA VAL A 131 -7.21 5.59 -2.95
C VAL A 131 -7.04 5.59 -1.45
N ARG A 132 -5.80 5.67 -0.98
CA ARG A 132 -5.44 5.65 0.44
C ARG A 132 -4.69 6.91 0.83
N ALA A 133 -5.11 7.55 1.91
CA ALA A 133 -4.40 8.64 2.55
C ALA A 133 -4.07 8.24 4.00
N TYR A 134 -2.82 8.41 4.43
CA TYR A 134 -2.41 8.08 5.78
C TYR A 134 -1.35 9.04 6.31
N LEU A 135 -1.36 9.25 7.63
CA LEU A 135 -0.46 10.18 8.30
C LEU A 135 0.37 9.44 9.37
N PRO A 136 1.63 9.06 9.06
CA PRO A 136 2.49 8.39 10.03
C PRO A 136 3.08 9.40 11.02
N LEU A 137 2.47 9.54 12.19
CA LEU A 137 2.96 10.37 13.28
C LEU A 137 3.92 9.57 14.16
N LEU A 138 5.19 9.94 14.16
CA LEU A 138 6.21 9.36 15.02
C LEU A 138 6.29 10.16 16.31
N LEU A 139 5.85 9.58 17.41
CA LEU A 139 5.81 10.18 18.75
C LEU A 139 6.89 9.57 19.66
N SER A 140 7.95 9.05 19.06
CA SER A 140 9.00 8.32 19.76
C SER A 140 9.85 9.24 20.63
N SER A 141 10.22 8.74 21.80
CA SER A 141 11.12 9.44 22.71
C SER A 141 12.01 8.40 23.42
N GLY A 142 13.32 8.58 23.31
CA GLY A 142 14.32 7.71 23.90
C GLY A 142 14.24 6.25 23.39
N TYR A 143 14.18 5.29 24.30
CA TYR A 143 14.14 3.85 23.99
C TYR A 143 12.76 3.32 23.62
N ARG A 144 11.73 4.15 23.74
CA ARG A 144 10.35 3.77 23.41
C ARG A 144 9.95 4.31 22.04
N ILE A 145 9.52 3.40 21.17
CA ILE A 145 8.93 3.75 19.89
C ILE A 145 7.42 3.91 20.10
N ARG A 146 6.90 5.04 19.67
CA ARG A 146 5.47 5.35 19.65
C ARG A 146 5.12 5.85 18.27
N SER A 147 4.03 5.36 17.71
CA SER A 147 3.51 5.87 16.45
C SER A 147 1.99 5.86 16.46
N LEU A 148 1.41 6.85 15.81
CA LEU A 148 -0.02 6.96 15.54
C LEU A 148 -0.20 7.10 14.03
N VAL A 149 -1.01 6.23 13.44
CA VAL A 149 -1.22 6.21 12.00
C VAL A 149 -2.72 6.21 11.71
N PRO A 150 -3.36 7.38 11.60
CA PRO A 150 -4.67 7.48 11.00
C PRO A 150 -4.58 7.19 9.51
N THR A 151 -5.57 6.46 8.99
CA THR A 151 -5.66 6.05 7.60
C THR A 151 -7.11 6.20 7.13
N LEU A 152 -7.29 6.77 5.95
CA LEU A 152 -8.55 6.78 5.22
C LEU A 152 -8.31 6.14 3.86
N GLN A 153 -9.14 5.18 3.51
CA GLN A 153 -9.04 4.46 2.24
C GLN A 153 -10.41 4.37 1.59
N PHE A 154 -10.46 4.65 0.32
CA PHE A 154 -11.61 4.44 -0.53
C PHE A 154 -11.29 3.33 -1.53
N ASN A 155 -12.14 2.32 -1.58
CA ASN A 155 -12.05 1.22 -2.54
C ASN A 155 -13.31 1.23 -3.40
N LEU A 156 -13.13 1.22 -4.68
CA LEU A 156 -14.16 1.04 -5.69
C LEU A 156 -13.81 -0.19 -6.49
N ASP A 157 -14.68 -1.19 -6.44
CA ASP A 157 -14.60 -2.31 -7.35
C ASP A 157 -15.91 -2.43 -8.11
N ASN A 158 -15.92 -3.17 -9.21
CA ASN A 158 -17.12 -3.37 -10.00
C ASN A 158 -17.85 -4.68 -9.69
N THR A 159 -17.57 -5.30 -8.54
CA THR A 159 -18.41 -6.37 -8.00
C THR A 159 -19.82 -5.86 -7.82
N GLU A 160 -20.76 -6.54 -8.45
CA GLU A 160 -22.17 -6.15 -8.48
C GLU A 160 -22.95 -7.03 -7.50
N ILE A 161 -23.79 -6.39 -6.69
CA ILE A 161 -24.71 -7.09 -5.78
C ILE A 161 -26.14 -6.73 -6.19
N ILE A 162 -26.91 -7.74 -6.57
CA ILE A 162 -28.32 -7.60 -6.95
C ILE A 162 -29.17 -7.94 -5.73
N THR A 163 -29.99 -6.99 -5.30
CA THR A 163 -30.91 -7.16 -4.15
C THR A 163 -32.12 -7.99 -4.52
N PRO A 164 -32.92 -8.46 -3.54
CA PRO A 164 -34.20 -9.12 -3.78
C PRO A 164 -35.19 -8.25 -4.57
N GLU A 165 -35.07 -6.92 -4.48
CA GLU A 165 -35.89 -5.98 -5.25
C GLU A 165 -35.35 -5.73 -6.66
N GLY A 166 -34.31 -6.45 -7.10
CA GLY A 166 -33.70 -6.33 -8.40
C GLY A 166 -32.81 -5.09 -8.58
N GLN A 167 -32.49 -4.37 -7.48
CA GLN A 167 -31.57 -3.23 -7.55
C GLN A 167 -30.13 -3.70 -7.61
N SER A 168 -29.35 -3.16 -8.53
CA SER A 168 -27.92 -3.42 -8.64
C SER A 168 -27.14 -2.38 -7.85
N ASN A 169 -26.25 -2.83 -6.99
CA ASN A 169 -25.38 -1.99 -6.18
C ASN A 169 -23.92 -2.42 -6.36
N ARG A 170 -23.03 -1.46 -6.53
CA ARG A 170 -21.59 -1.71 -6.61
C ARG A 170 -20.94 -1.64 -5.23
N ALA A 171 -19.90 -2.45 -5.01
CA ALA A 171 -19.13 -2.44 -3.80
C ALA A 171 -18.18 -1.24 -3.78
N SER A 172 -18.65 -0.13 -3.18
CA SER A 172 -17.82 1.06 -2.95
C SER A 172 -17.63 1.21 -1.45
N LEU A 173 -16.42 0.97 -0.96
CA LEU A 173 -16.13 0.90 0.47
C LEU A 173 -15.24 2.05 0.91
N VAL A 174 -15.62 2.68 2.01
CA VAL A 174 -14.78 3.63 2.74
C VAL A 174 -14.30 2.94 4.01
N LEU A 175 -12.99 2.85 4.18
CA LEU A 175 -12.35 2.32 5.35
C LEU A 175 -11.62 3.46 6.07
N ALA A 176 -11.97 3.71 7.32
CA ALA A 176 -11.23 4.59 8.20
C ALA A 176 -10.60 3.77 9.32
N SER A 177 -9.34 4.00 9.63
CA SER A 177 -8.68 3.31 10.73
C SER A 177 -7.66 4.20 11.43
N VAL A 178 -7.45 3.92 12.72
CA VAL A 178 -6.39 4.53 13.52
C VAL A 178 -5.60 3.40 14.17
N GLN A 179 -4.31 3.37 13.94
CA GLN A 179 -3.41 2.42 14.58
C GLN A 179 -2.46 3.16 15.50
N TYR A 180 -2.39 2.71 16.75
CA TYR A 180 -1.43 3.19 17.74
C TYR A 180 -0.49 2.06 18.12
N ASN A 181 0.81 2.33 18.06
CA ASN A 181 1.86 1.41 18.47
C ASN A 181 2.67 2.04 19.60
N LYS A 182 2.97 1.25 20.62
CA LYS A 182 3.89 1.62 21.69
C LYS A 182 4.68 0.40 22.09
N TYR A 183 5.98 0.41 21.86
CA TYR A 183 6.86 -0.69 22.23
C TYR A 183 8.28 -0.22 22.55
N VAL A 184 9.01 -1.04 23.29
CA VAL A 184 10.43 -0.86 23.55
C VAL A 184 11.22 -1.20 22.30
N ARG A 185 12.23 -0.39 21.97
CA ARG A 185 13.12 -0.68 20.85
C ARG A 185 13.71 -2.07 21.00
N LYS A 186 13.55 -2.89 19.99
CA LYS A 186 14.10 -4.24 19.98
C LYS A 186 15.59 -4.25 19.71
N ALA A 187 16.32 -5.19 20.34
CA ALA A 187 17.70 -5.47 19.98
C ALA A 187 17.77 -6.16 18.62
N ARG A 188 18.97 -6.20 18.01
CA ARG A 188 19.17 -6.76 16.67
C ARG A 188 18.75 -8.23 16.55
N LEU A 189 18.88 -8.99 17.63
CA LEU A 189 18.55 -10.43 17.68
C LEU A 189 17.11 -10.71 18.15
N ASP A 190 16.38 -9.69 18.63
CA ASP A 190 15.01 -9.89 19.08
C ASP A 190 14.08 -10.05 17.88
N LEU A 191 13.29 -11.13 17.82
CA LEU A 191 12.30 -11.37 16.77
C LEU A 191 11.14 -10.38 16.88
N GLN A 192 10.70 -10.10 18.12
CA GLN A 192 9.61 -9.17 18.43
C GLN A 192 10.02 -8.21 19.55
N PRO A 193 9.33 -7.06 19.70
CA PRO A 193 9.56 -6.19 20.86
C PRO A 193 9.30 -6.94 22.16
N ARG A 194 10.17 -6.79 23.15
CA ARG A 194 10.01 -7.45 24.47
C ARG A 194 8.81 -6.92 25.24
N TRP A 195 8.52 -5.62 25.12
CA TRP A 195 7.40 -4.98 25.80
C TRP A 195 6.72 -4.00 24.87
N GLY A 196 5.41 -4.05 24.88
CA GLY A 196 4.63 -3.08 24.14
C GLY A 196 3.24 -3.54 23.80
N TYR A 197 2.55 -2.72 23.02
CA TYR A 197 1.25 -3.07 22.47
C TYR A 197 0.98 -2.31 21.18
N THR A 198 0.12 -2.90 20.37
CA THR A 198 -0.48 -2.30 19.19
C THR A 198 -1.99 -2.32 19.38
N LEU A 199 -2.63 -1.18 19.16
CA LEU A 199 -4.09 -1.05 19.12
C LEU A 199 -4.49 -0.51 17.75
N ARG A 200 -5.50 -1.09 17.15
CA ARG A 200 -6.09 -0.61 15.90
C ARG A 200 -7.61 -0.62 16.04
N ALA A 201 -8.22 0.52 15.77
CA ALA A 201 -9.65 0.66 15.57
C ALA A 201 -9.92 0.95 14.11
N SER A 202 -10.89 0.30 13.52
CA SER A 202 -11.26 0.54 12.12
C SER A 202 -12.76 0.45 11.92
N THR A 203 -13.24 1.19 10.94
CA THR A 203 -14.62 1.14 10.46
C THR A 203 -14.62 0.98 8.96
N VAL A 204 -15.54 0.19 8.46
CA VAL A 204 -15.81 0.00 7.03
C VAL A 204 -17.27 0.33 6.79
N SER A 205 -17.53 1.17 5.82
CA SER A 205 -18.88 1.56 5.42
C SER A 205 -18.99 1.68 3.90
N ASN A 206 -20.20 1.50 3.39
CA ASN A 206 -20.53 1.85 2.03
C ASN A 206 -21.51 3.05 2.05
N PRO A 207 -21.01 4.30 1.92
CA PRO A 207 -21.85 5.48 2.00
C PRO A 207 -22.78 5.66 0.79
N PHE A 208 -22.54 4.90 -0.28
CA PHE A 208 -23.28 4.98 -1.54
C PHE A 208 -24.39 3.93 -1.65
N SER A 209 -24.47 3.01 -0.69
CA SER A 209 -25.48 1.95 -0.69
C SER A 209 -25.94 1.64 0.73
N LYS A 210 -27.25 1.53 0.90
CA LYS A 210 -27.88 1.12 2.18
C LYS A 210 -27.81 -0.38 2.43
N LEU A 211 -27.35 -1.17 1.46
CA LEU A 211 -27.22 -2.63 1.56
C LEU A 211 -26.15 -3.08 2.58
N PHE A 212 -25.15 -2.26 2.79
CA PHE A 212 -24.05 -2.60 3.66
C PHE A 212 -24.17 -1.86 5.00
N ALA A 213 -24.32 -2.61 6.07
CA ALA A 213 -24.19 -2.05 7.40
C ALA A 213 -22.75 -1.60 7.66
N THR A 214 -22.59 -0.48 8.37
CA THR A 214 -21.27 -0.05 8.84
C THR A 214 -20.74 -1.07 9.85
N ALA A 215 -19.55 -1.60 9.58
CA ALA A 215 -18.86 -2.53 10.46
C ALA A 215 -17.75 -1.80 11.23
N TRP A 216 -17.59 -2.15 12.49
CA TRP A 216 -16.51 -1.68 13.35
C TRP A 216 -15.66 -2.85 13.81
N SER A 217 -14.36 -2.63 13.89
CA SER A 217 -13.45 -3.62 14.44
C SER A 217 -12.40 -2.95 15.32
N VAL A 218 -12.04 -3.65 16.40
CA VAL A 218 -10.94 -3.27 17.27
C VAL A 218 -10.00 -4.45 17.39
N TYR A 219 -8.74 -4.21 17.15
CA TYR A 219 -7.68 -5.19 17.26
C TYR A 219 -6.65 -4.73 18.27
N GLY A 220 -6.24 -5.63 19.16
CA GLY A 220 -5.18 -5.39 20.14
C GLY A 220 -4.14 -6.49 20.10
N ARG A 221 -2.87 -6.13 20.16
CA ARG A 221 -1.74 -7.05 20.34
C ARG A 221 -0.87 -6.53 21.47
N VAL A 222 -0.53 -7.39 22.40
CA VAL A 222 0.39 -7.12 23.51
C VAL A 222 1.66 -7.94 23.29
N TYR A 223 2.80 -7.33 23.54
CA TYR A 223 4.10 -7.97 23.48
C TYR A 223 4.63 -8.12 24.89
N THR A 224 5.06 -9.31 25.25
CA THR A 224 5.69 -9.62 26.53
C THR A 224 7.00 -10.37 26.33
N PRO A 225 7.94 -10.33 27.28
CA PRO A 225 9.13 -11.16 27.20
C PRO A 225 8.74 -12.63 27.16
N GLY A 226 9.40 -13.39 26.32
CA GLY A 226 9.29 -14.84 26.30
C GLY A 226 10.11 -15.52 27.41
N LEU A 227 9.97 -16.82 27.51
CA LEU A 227 10.72 -17.64 28.47
C LEU A 227 12.22 -17.75 28.15
N PHE A 228 12.60 -17.54 26.92
CA PHE A 228 13.99 -17.61 26.45
C PHE A 228 14.49 -16.24 25.99
N LEU A 229 15.80 -16.04 26.03
CA LEU A 229 16.45 -14.86 25.51
C LEU A 229 16.07 -14.65 24.03
N HIS A 230 15.76 -13.41 23.66
CA HIS A 230 15.36 -12.99 22.31
C HIS A 230 14.00 -13.52 21.82
N HIS A 231 13.25 -14.29 22.58
CA HIS A 231 11.89 -14.67 22.28
C HIS A 231 10.89 -13.68 22.93
N GLY A 232 9.87 -13.31 22.18
CA GLY A 232 8.68 -12.58 22.67
C GLY A 232 7.43 -13.45 22.52
N LEU A 233 6.44 -13.22 23.36
CA LEU A 233 5.07 -13.73 23.26
C LEU A 233 4.14 -12.63 22.76
#